data_83936aa639000153944dba0d027e9f2b
#
_entry.id   83936aa639000153944dba0d027e9f2b
#
_cell.length_a   1.000
_cell.length_b   1.000
_cell.length_c   1.000
_cell.angle_alpha   90.00
_cell.angle_beta   90.00
_cell.angle_gamma   90.00
#
_symmetry.space_group_name_H-M   'P 1'
#
loop_
_entity.id
_entity.type
_entity.pdbx_description
1 polymer ?
#
loop_
_entity_poly.entity_id
_entity_poly.type
_entity_poly.pdbx_seq_one_letter_code
_entity_poly.pdbx_strand_id
1 'polypeptide(L)'
;CYGVYHGPEGLRRIARRVRNLTHVLGEALAALGCNVHRGPWFDTLRVTPAGGMTGAEVLAAAAARGINLRLYEDGDVGIALDEATTAASLACVVLSFGGPVAWKAPESEAPALPAPHARTSEFMTHPVFERYHSETELLRYLKRLEAKDLSLTTSMIPLGSCTMKLNATAEMVPVTWPKFGGIHPFAPLDQTRGYQALFKNLEAWLSEITGFHSCSLQPNAGSQGEYAGLLVIRAYHRSRGDHARDVCLIPTSAHGTNPASAILAGMRVVAVKCDDEGNIDLEDLRARASQHKDKLAALMVTYPSTHGVFEEGIRDICGAVHEFGGQVYLDGANMNALVGLAKPGEFGGDVCHLNLHKTFCIPHGGGGPGMGPICVAEHLAPFL
;
A
#
# COMPACT_ATOMS: atom_id res chain seq x y z
N CYS A 1 -15.20 9.59 -5.34
CA CYS A 1 -16.61 9.43 -4.91
C CYS A 1 -16.93 10.27 -3.68
N TYR A 2 -16.17 10.18 -2.55
CA TYR A 2 -16.47 10.88 -1.29
C TYR A 2 -16.72 12.38 -1.50
N GLY A 3 -15.80 13.09 -2.16
CA GLY A 3 -15.95 14.52 -2.44
C GLY A 3 -17.15 14.87 -3.34
N VAL A 4 -17.45 14.01 -4.32
CA VAL A 4 -18.61 14.20 -5.21
C VAL A 4 -19.92 14.00 -4.44
N TYR A 5 -19.99 13.00 -3.56
CA TYR A 5 -21.19 12.71 -2.78
C TYR A 5 -21.48 13.78 -1.73
N HIS A 6 -20.47 14.21 -1.00
CA HIS A 6 -20.64 15.19 0.09
C HIS A 6 -20.67 16.64 -0.39
N GLY A 7 -19.96 16.95 -1.47
CA GLY A 7 -19.79 18.31 -1.95
C GLY A 7 -19.08 19.22 -0.94
N PRO A 8 -18.88 20.49 -1.26
CA PRO A 8 -18.20 21.43 -0.38
C PRO A 8 -18.95 21.64 0.95
N GLU A 9 -20.29 21.72 0.92
CA GLU A 9 -21.09 21.90 2.14
C GLU A 9 -21.14 20.66 3.03
N GLY A 10 -21.19 19.45 2.43
CA GLY A 10 -21.11 18.21 3.18
C GLY A 10 -19.76 18.08 3.91
N LEU A 11 -18.65 18.39 3.22
CA LEU A 11 -17.32 18.38 3.84
C LEU A 11 -17.18 19.40 4.96
N ARG A 12 -17.76 20.61 4.79
CA ARG A 12 -17.80 21.61 5.86
C ARG A 12 -18.58 21.12 7.08
N ARG A 13 -19.74 20.47 6.89
CA ARG A 13 -20.52 19.89 7.99
C ARG A 13 -19.74 18.81 8.73
N ILE A 14 -19.07 17.92 8.01
CA ILE A 14 -18.22 16.87 8.59
C ILE A 14 -17.10 17.50 9.41
N ALA A 15 -16.35 18.44 8.84
CA ALA A 15 -15.26 19.11 9.51
C ALA A 15 -15.72 19.87 10.79
N ARG A 16 -16.86 20.59 10.73
CA ARG A 16 -17.43 21.25 11.91
C ARG A 16 -17.80 20.25 13.00
N ARG A 17 -18.44 19.13 12.62
CA ARG A 17 -18.82 18.09 13.56
C ARG A 17 -17.60 17.51 14.28
N VAL A 18 -16.55 17.12 13.53
CA VAL A 18 -15.32 16.58 14.12
C VAL A 18 -14.70 17.60 15.06
N ARG A 19 -14.59 18.84 14.63
CA ARG A 19 -14.01 19.90 15.44
C ARG A 19 -14.83 20.21 16.71
N ASN A 20 -16.15 20.20 16.61
CA ASN A 20 -17.03 20.38 17.78
C ASN A 20 -16.84 19.26 18.80
N LEU A 21 -16.77 18.00 18.34
CA LEU A 21 -16.51 16.85 19.21
C LEU A 21 -15.13 16.95 19.88
N THR A 22 -14.11 17.39 19.15
CA THR A 22 -12.76 17.61 19.69
C THR A 22 -12.77 18.71 20.77
N HIS A 23 -13.47 19.79 20.52
CA HIS A 23 -13.60 20.90 21.49
C HIS A 23 -14.33 20.44 22.77
N VAL A 24 -15.45 19.76 22.62
CA VAL A 24 -16.22 19.21 23.75
C VAL A 24 -15.34 18.24 24.57
N LEU A 25 -14.57 17.38 23.92
CA LEU A 25 -13.66 16.49 24.62
C LEU A 25 -12.54 17.25 25.34
N GLY A 26 -11.95 18.25 24.70
CA GLY A 26 -10.88 19.08 25.27
C GLY A 26 -11.36 19.80 26.55
N GLU A 27 -12.55 20.43 26.51
CA GLU A 27 -13.16 21.08 27.65
C GLU A 27 -13.46 20.08 28.78
N ALA A 28 -13.98 18.90 28.45
CA ALA A 28 -14.28 17.87 29.44
C ALA A 28 -12.99 17.37 30.15
N LEU A 29 -11.92 17.15 29.44
CA LEU A 29 -10.63 16.72 29.99
C LEU A 29 -9.98 17.85 30.84
N ALA A 30 -10.08 19.08 30.38
CA ALA A 30 -9.62 20.24 31.15
C ALA A 30 -10.41 20.38 32.49
N ALA A 31 -11.72 20.14 32.46
CA ALA A 31 -12.55 20.14 33.67
C ALA A 31 -12.19 19.02 34.69
N LEU A 32 -11.56 17.92 34.20
CA LEU A 32 -10.99 16.88 35.05
C LEU A 32 -9.60 17.24 35.61
N GLY A 33 -9.10 18.45 35.30
CA GLY A 33 -7.78 18.92 35.72
C GLY A 33 -6.63 18.46 34.82
N CYS A 34 -6.92 17.81 33.69
CA CYS A 34 -5.87 17.45 32.71
C CYS A 34 -5.30 18.70 32.03
N ASN A 35 -4.02 18.68 31.71
CA ASN A 35 -3.42 19.70 30.86
C ASN A 35 -3.65 19.36 29.40
N VAL A 36 -4.63 19.98 28.78
CA VAL A 36 -4.86 19.88 27.34
C VAL A 36 -3.98 20.91 26.65
N HIS A 37 -3.02 20.43 25.84
CA HIS A 37 -2.06 21.30 25.18
C HIS A 37 -2.75 22.35 24.31
N ARG A 38 -2.37 23.60 24.45
CA ARG A 38 -3.01 24.74 23.79
C ARG A 38 -2.73 24.75 22.27
N GLY A 39 -3.73 25.14 21.52
CA GLY A 39 -3.66 25.37 20.09
C GLY A 39 -5.05 25.49 19.48
N PRO A 40 -5.17 25.93 18.26
CA PRO A 40 -6.41 25.79 17.51
C PRO A 40 -6.57 24.31 17.11
N TRP A 41 -7.22 23.52 17.96
CA TRP A 41 -7.49 22.12 17.68
C TRP A 41 -8.43 21.95 16.48
N PHE A 42 -8.17 20.94 15.67
CA PHE A 42 -9.11 20.50 14.64
C PHE A 42 -9.73 19.15 15.02
N ASP A 43 -8.97 18.06 14.99
CA ASP A 43 -9.40 16.69 15.24
C ASP A 43 -8.55 15.96 16.29
N THR A 44 -7.42 16.53 16.70
CA THR A 44 -6.45 15.86 17.56
C THR A 44 -6.16 16.69 18.80
N LEU A 45 -6.19 16.03 19.96
CA LEU A 45 -5.74 16.56 21.24
C LEU A 45 -4.48 15.85 21.72
N ARG A 46 -3.61 16.61 22.36
CA ARG A 46 -2.53 16.09 23.19
C ARG A 46 -2.79 16.50 24.64
N VAL A 47 -2.75 15.52 25.54
CA VAL A 47 -3.24 15.69 26.90
C VAL A 47 -2.25 15.07 27.90
N THR A 48 -1.83 15.86 28.90
CA THR A 48 -1.15 15.34 30.07
C THR A 48 -2.21 14.96 31.11
N PRO A 49 -2.29 13.68 31.53
CA PRO A 49 -3.27 13.25 32.52
C PRO A 49 -3.12 13.97 33.89
N ALA A 50 -4.20 14.11 34.62
CA ALA A 50 -4.24 14.71 35.94
C ALA A 50 -4.32 13.68 37.06
N GLY A 51 -4.29 14.16 38.34
CA GLY A 51 -4.58 13.34 39.51
C GLY A 51 -3.57 12.22 39.80
N GLY A 52 -2.33 12.31 39.29
CA GLY A 52 -1.33 11.29 39.46
C GLY A 52 -1.48 10.08 38.52
N MET A 53 -2.45 10.11 37.63
CA MET A 53 -2.65 9.08 36.62
C MET A 53 -1.58 9.20 35.53
N THR A 54 -1.00 8.09 35.13
CA THR A 54 -0.02 8.03 34.04
C THR A 54 -0.72 7.84 32.68
N GLY A 55 -0.07 8.26 31.59
CA GLY A 55 -0.57 8.01 30.24
C GLY A 55 -0.77 6.52 29.96
N ALA A 56 0.09 5.64 30.47
CA ALA A 56 -0.03 4.19 30.32
C ALA A 56 -1.32 3.63 31.00
N GLU A 57 -1.68 4.15 32.18
CA GLU A 57 -2.93 3.78 32.85
C GLU A 57 -4.16 4.23 32.07
N VAL A 58 -4.12 5.44 31.50
CA VAL A 58 -5.18 5.94 30.61
C VAL A 58 -5.32 5.04 29.39
N LEU A 59 -4.21 4.66 28.73
CA LEU A 59 -4.24 3.76 27.57
C LEU A 59 -4.84 2.40 27.94
N ALA A 60 -4.45 1.82 29.07
CA ALA A 60 -4.99 0.55 29.54
C ALA A 60 -6.51 0.65 29.81
N ALA A 61 -6.94 1.75 30.44
CA ALA A 61 -8.37 2.01 30.69
C ALA A 61 -9.17 2.22 29.40
N ALA A 62 -8.59 2.87 28.38
CA ALA A 62 -9.20 3.05 27.07
C ALA A 62 -9.26 1.73 26.29
N ALA A 63 -8.20 0.95 26.29
CA ALA A 63 -8.13 -0.36 25.64
C ALA A 63 -9.17 -1.33 26.20
N ALA A 64 -9.38 -1.34 27.52
CA ALA A 64 -10.43 -2.12 28.16
C ALA A 64 -11.86 -1.72 27.71
N ARG A 65 -12.02 -0.55 27.08
CA ARG A 65 -13.26 -0.03 26.50
C ARG A 65 -13.29 -0.11 24.97
N GLY A 66 -12.30 -0.80 24.38
CA GLY A 66 -12.19 -0.96 22.92
C GLY A 66 -11.69 0.28 22.18
N ILE A 67 -10.95 1.16 22.84
CA ILE A 67 -10.40 2.39 22.26
C ILE A 67 -8.87 2.35 22.36
N ASN A 68 -8.19 2.54 21.23
CA ASN A 68 -6.75 2.73 21.17
C ASN A 68 -6.41 4.21 21.17
N LEU A 69 -5.52 4.61 22.06
CA LEU A 69 -4.97 5.96 22.14
C LEU A 69 -3.46 5.92 21.88
N ARG A 70 -2.87 7.06 21.59
CA ARG A 70 -1.42 7.19 21.39
C ARG A 70 -0.73 7.58 22.69
N LEU A 71 0.32 6.85 23.09
CA LEU A 71 1.24 7.29 24.14
C LEU A 71 2.44 8.01 23.50
N TYR A 72 2.74 9.20 23.98
CA TYR A 72 3.98 9.91 23.63
C TYR A 72 5.10 9.53 24.62
N GLU A 73 6.34 9.74 24.19
CA GLU A 73 7.54 9.39 24.98
C GLU A 73 7.63 10.10 26.34
N ASP A 74 7.05 11.29 26.43
CA ASP A 74 6.98 12.09 27.64
C ASP A 74 5.78 11.75 28.57
N GLY A 75 5.00 10.73 28.22
CA GLY A 75 3.87 10.26 28.99
C GLY A 75 2.54 10.93 28.65
N ASP A 76 2.52 11.90 27.76
CA ASP A 76 1.27 12.49 27.25
C ASP A 76 0.45 11.49 26.44
N VAL A 77 -0.85 11.74 26.34
CA VAL A 77 -1.80 10.95 25.57
C VAL A 77 -2.30 11.72 24.36
N GLY A 78 -2.19 11.13 23.18
CA GLY A 78 -2.76 11.63 21.94
C GLY A 78 -4.13 11.02 21.67
N ILE A 79 -5.10 11.86 21.30
CA ILE A 79 -6.48 11.47 21.00
C ILE A 79 -6.85 12.08 19.67
N ALA A 80 -7.17 11.25 18.67
CA ALA A 80 -7.64 11.70 17.36
C ALA A 80 -9.10 11.29 17.15
N LEU A 81 -9.88 12.20 16.60
CA LEU A 81 -11.29 12.02 16.31
C LEU A 81 -11.52 12.11 14.79
N ASP A 82 -12.56 11.46 14.32
CA ASP A 82 -12.95 11.42 12.92
C ASP A 82 -14.48 11.52 12.75
N GLU A 83 -14.95 11.36 11.53
CA GLU A 83 -16.37 11.38 11.20
C GLU A 83 -17.15 10.18 11.77
N ALA A 84 -16.48 9.09 12.12
CA ALA A 84 -17.10 7.91 12.75
C ALA A 84 -17.23 8.04 14.26
N THR A 85 -16.54 9.01 14.86
CA THR A 85 -16.57 9.25 16.31
C THR A 85 -17.97 9.58 16.80
N THR A 86 -18.41 8.90 17.89
CA THR A 86 -19.72 9.06 18.49
C THR A 86 -19.66 9.70 19.89
N ALA A 87 -20.78 10.17 20.40
CA ALA A 87 -20.87 10.63 21.78
C ALA A 87 -20.52 9.53 22.80
N ALA A 88 -20.84 8.27 22.49
CA ALA A 88 -20.45 7.12 23.31
C ALA A 88 -18.93 6.93 23.33
N SER A 89 -18.25 7.10 22.19
CA SER A 89 -16.79 7.05 22.11
C SER A 89 -16.16 8.13 23.00
N LEU A 90 -16.68 9.37 22.96
CA LEU A 90 -16.20 10.45 23.83
C LEU A 90 -16.38 10.11 25.32
N ALA A 91 -17.55 9.57 25.68
CA ALA A 91 -17.80 9.16 27.06
C ALA A 91 -16.82 8.11 27.56
N CYS A 92 -16.48 7.11 26.70
CA CYS A 92 -15.48 6.12 27.02
C CYS A 92 -14.07 6.74 27.19
N VAL A 93 -13.70 7.73 26.40
CA VAL A 93 -12.44 8.46 26.57
C VAL A 93 -12.43 9.23 27.87
N VAL A 94 -13.47 10.03 28.16
CA VAL A 94 -13.58 10.78 29.42
C VAL A 94 -13.50 9.86 30.65
N LEU A 95 -14.18 8.71 30.61
CA LEU A 95 -14.09 7.68 31.65
C LEU A 95 -12.67 7.14 31.82
N SER A 96 -11.90 7.00 30.71
CA SER A 96 -10.54 6.51 30.78
C SER A 96 -9.56 7.48 31.44
N PHE A 97 -9.91 8.76 31.50
CA PHE A 97 -9.22 9.81 32.26
C PHE A 97 -9.79 10.02 33.67
N GLY A 98 -10.59 9.08 34.18
CA GLY A 98 -11.15 9.17 35.53
C GLY A 98 -12.43 10.02 35.64
N GLY A 99 -13.06 10.37 34.53
CA GLY A 99 -14.31 11.14 34.52
C GLY A 99 -15.54 10.34 35.01
N PRO A 100 -16.66 11.00 35.23
CA PRO A 100 -17.85 10.37 35.79
C PRO A 100 -18.56 9.44 34.82
N VAL A 101 -19.07 8.31 35.29
CA VAL A 101 -19.79 7.29 34.52
C VAL A 101 -21.00 7.86 33.76
N ALA A 102 -21.68 8.84 34.34
CA ALA A 102 -22.88 9.46 33.77
C ALA A 102 -22.56 10.64 32.82
N TRP A 103 -21.30 10.86 32.47
CA TRP A 103 -20.92 11.95 31.55
C TRP A 103 -21.57 11.78 30.17
N LYS A 104 -22.14 12.88 29.70
CA LYS A 104 -22.70 12.95 28.35
C LYS A 104 -22.08 14.14 27.64
N ALA A 105 -21.75 13.94 26.34
CA ALA A 105 -21.25 15.03 25.52
C ALA A 105 -22.31 16.15 25.42
N PRO A 106 -22.02 17.38 25.85
CA PRO A 106 -22.93 18.50 25.65
C PRO A 106 -22.97 18.88 24.16
N GLU A 107 -24.09 19.45 23.74
CA GLU A 107 -24.13 20.16 22.47
C GLU A 107 -23.37 21.49 22.65
N SER A 108 -22.28 21.63 21.93
CA SER A 108 -21.44 22.82 21.95
C SER A 108 -20.83 23.07 20.55
N GLU A 109 -20.68 24.33 20.22
CA GLU A 109 -19.97 24.74 19.03
C GLU A 109 -18.55 25.20 19.37
N ALA A 110 -17.58 24.67 18.66
CA ALA A 110 -16.21 25.13 18.79
C ALA A 110 -16.07 26.59 18.32
N PRO A 111 -15.25 27.42 18.97
CA PRO A 111 -14.95 28.77 18.53
C PRO A 111 -14.48 28.78 17.07
N ALA A 112 -14.73 29.87 16.35
CA ALA A 112 -14.22 29.99 14.98
C ALA A 112 -12.70 29.79 14.92
N LEU A 113 -12.20 29.17 13.85
CA LEU A 113 -10.77 29.08 13.64
C LEU A 113 -10.20 30.48 13.40
N PRO A 114 -9.12 30.87 14.10
CA PRO A 114 -8.48 32.15 13.87
C PRO A 114 -7.73 32.17 12.52
N ALA A 115 -7.50 33.37 11.99
CA ALA A 115 -6.54 33.53 10.89
C ALA A 115 -5.12 33.13 11.38
N PRO A 116 -4.28 32.51 10.55
CA PRO A 116 -4.49 32.20 9.13
C PRO A 116 -5.15 30.83 8.89
N HIS A 117 -5.61 30.10 9.90
CA HIS A 117 -6.10 28.73 9.81
C HIS A 117 -7.51 28.62 9.18
N ALA A 118 -8.31 29.69 9.31
CA ALA A 118 -9.63 29.73 8.70
C ALA A 118 -9.53 29.87 7.18
N ARG A 119 -10.15 28.92 6.47
CA ARG A 119 -10.22 29.01 5.01
C ARG A 119 -11.20 30.06 4.56
N THR A 120 -10.74 31.01 3.74
CA THR A 120 -11.56 32.09 3.16
C THR A 120 -11.83 31.90 1.66
N SER A 121 -11.07 31.00 0.99
CA SER A 121 -11.25 30.75 -0.43
C SER A 121 -12.31 29.69 -0.70
N GLU A 122 -12.97 29.80 -1.84
CA GLU A 122 -13.82 28.75 -2.39
C GLU A 122 -12.99 27.48 -2.73
N PHE A 123 -13.63 26.33 -2.76
CA PHE A 123 -13.04 25.06 -3.15
C PHE A 123 -14.11 24.14 -3.73
N MET A 124 -13.68 23.16 -4.56
CA MET A 124 -14.58 22.23 -5.23
C MET A 124 -15.68 22.95 -6.04
N THR A 125 -15.29 23.98 -6.79
CA THR A 125 -16.20 24.87 -7.54
C THR A 125 -16.73 24.24 -8.83
N HIS A 126 -16.20 23.07 -9.26
CA HIS A 126 -16.72 22.39 -10.44
C HIS A 126 -18.11 21.82 -10.17
N PRO A 127 -19.08 21.96 -11.10
CA PRO A 127 -20.47 21.53 -10.90
C PRO A 127 -20.69 20.07 -10.51
N VAL A 128 -19.71 19.19 -10.77
CA VAL A 128 -19.76 17.79 -10.37
C VAL A 128 -19.89 17.61 -8.85
N PHE A 129 -19.36 18.56 -8.08
CA PHE A 129 -19.38 18.51 -6.62
C PHE A 129 -20.66 19.06 -5.99
N GLU A 130 -21.60 19.56 -6.81
CA GLU A 130 -22.86 20.13 -6.35
C GLU A 130 -24.08 19.33 -6.83
N ARG A 131 -23.87 18.20 -7.53
CA ARG A 131 -24.96 17.53 -8.25
C ARG A 131 -25.34 16.16 -7.72
N TYR A 132 -24.39 15.33 -7.26
CA TYR A 132 -24.62 13.90 -7.03
C TYR A 132 -24.63 13.55 -5.54
N HIS A 133 -25.57 14.12 -4.79
CA HIS A 133 -25.63 14.03 -3.33
C HIS A 133 -26.61 12.96 -2.82
N SER A 134 -27.30 12.25 -3.71
CA SER A 134 -28.11 11.09 -3.36
C SER A 134 -27.48 9.80 -3.86
N GLU A 135 -27.78 8.68 -3.18
CA GLU A 135 -27.27 7.36 -3.55
C GLU A 135 -27.61 7.02 -5.02
N THR A 136 -28.87 7.21 -5.42
CA THR A 136 -29.32 6.89 -6.78
C THR A 136 -28.62 7.75 -7.84
N GLU A 137 -28.44 9.05 -7.59
CA GLU A 137 -27.76 9.94 -8.53
C GLU A 137 -26.27 9.61 -8.65
N LEU A 138 -25.61 9.31 -7.52
CA LEU A 138 -24.21 8.89 -7.52
C LEU A 138 -24.02 7.57 -8.28
N LEU A 139 -24.85 6.55 -8.05
CA LEU A 139 -24.80 5.27 -8.76
C LEU A 139 -24.97 5.46 -10.29
N ARG A 140 -25.93 6.27 -10.72
CA ARG A 140 -26.11 6.60 -12.12
C ARG A 140 -24.93 7.38 -12.72
N TYR A 141 -24.31 8.25 -11.94
CA TYR A 141 -23.10 8.96 -12.34
C TYR A 141 -21.94 8.02 -12.52
N LEU A 142 -21.69 7.11 -11.57
CA LEU A 142 -20.65 6.09 -11.64
C LEU A 142 -20.83 5.18 -12.86
N LYS A 143 -22.06 4.72 -13.10
CA LYS A 143 -22.37 3.90 -14.30
C LYS A 143 -22.11 4.64 -15.60
N ARG A 144 -22.44 5.93 -15.66
CA ARG A 144 -22.14 6.77 -16.83
C ARG A 144 -20.62 6.95 -17.06
N LEU A 145 -19.82 7.02 -15.99
CA LEU A 145 -18.36 7.08 -16.12
C LEU A 145 -17.80 5.73 -16.56
N GLU A 146 -18.26 4.64 -15.94
CA GLU A 146 -17.89 3.28 -16.31
C GLU A 146 -18.17 2.99 -17.81
N ALA A 147 -19.32 3.42 -18.30
CA ALA A 147 -19.72 3.21 -19.70
C ALA A 147 -18.86 3.96 -20.74
N LYS A 148 -17.96 4.85 -20.30
CA LYS A 148 -17.02 5.54 -21.18
C LYS A 148 -15.72 4.77 -21.41
N ASP A 149 -15.50 3.70 -20.67
CA ASP A 149 -14.30 2.90 -20.74
C ASP A 149 -14.62 1.46 -21.11
N LEU A 150 -13.59 0.70 -21.45
CA LEU A 150 -13.72 -0.71 -21.78
C LEU A 150 -14.09 -1.53 -20.54
N SER A 151 -14.98 -2.48 -20.71
CA SER A 151 -15.36 -3.44 -19.69
C SER A 151 -15.32 -4.85 -20.25
N LEU A 152 -14.82 -5.82 -19.49
CA LEU A 152 -14.82 -7.23 -19.88
C LEU A 152 -16.23 -7.83 -20.05
N THR A 153 -17.27 -7.14 -19.59
CA THR A 153 -18.67 -7.53 -19.81
C THR A 153 -19.19 -7.12 -21.19
N THR A 154 -18.53 -6.19 -21.87
CA THR A 154 -18.98 -5.61 -23.14
C THR A 154 -17.94 -5.62 -24.24
N SER A 155 -16.66 -5.86 -23.94
CA SER A 155 -15.57 -5.83 -24.90
C SER A 155 -14.42 -6.74 -24.49
N MET A 156 -13.57 -7.09 -25.46
CA MET A 156 -12.29 -7.74 -25.22
C MET A 156 -11.19 -6.68 -25.09
N ILE A 157 -10.31 -6.85 -24.10
CA ILE A 157 -9.16 -5.99 -23.90
C ILE A 157 -7.95 -6.70 -24.52
N PRO A 158 -7.35 -6.14 -25.59
CA PRO A 158 -6.29 -6.81 -26.34
C PRO A 158 -4.98 -6.94 -25.54
N LEU A 159 -4.66 -5.92 -24.76
CA LEU A 159 -3.50 -5.87 -23.86
C LEU A 159 -3.80 -4.90 -22.75
N GLY A 160 -3.43 -5.24 -21.56
CA GLY A 160 -3.54 -4.29 -20.48
C GLY A 160 -2.97 -4.89 -19.22
N SER A 161 -2.22 -4.08 -18.53
CA SER A 161 -1.75 -4.37 -17.19
C SER A 161 -2.89 -4.80 -16.31
N CYS A 162 -3.95 -4.26 -16.62
CA CYS A 162 -5.19 -4.54 -15.99
C CYS A 162 -5.89 -5.53 -16.87
N THR A 163 -5.44 -6.71 -16.92
CA THR A 163 -6.34 -7.75 -17.26
C THR A 163 -7.46 -7.68 -16.25
N MET A 164 -8.28 -6.69 -16.34
CA MET A 164 -9.40 -6.41 -15.48
C MET A 164 -10.15 -7.68 -15.16
N LYS A 165 -9.82 -8.27 -14.01
CA LYS A 165 -10.42 -9.53 -13.61
C LYS A 165 -11.89 -9.28 -13.30
N LEU A 166 -12.71 -10.14 -13.81
CA LEU A 166 -14.07 -10.25 -13.31
C LEU A 166 -13.98 -10.96 -11.95
N ASN A 167 -13.67 -10.18 -10.92
CA ASN A 167 -13.66 -10.70 -9.56
C ASN A 167 -15.09 -11.08 -9.18
N ALA A 168 -15.28 -12.30 -8.68
CA ALA A 168 -16.57 -12.71 -8.19
C ALA A 168 -17.00 -11.84 -6.99
N THR A 169 -18.27 -11.50 -6.89
CA THR A 169 -18.81 -10.74 -5.76
C THR A 169 -18.50 -11.41 -4.42
N ALA A 170 -18.55 -12.76 -4.40
CA ALA A 170 -18.23 -13.53 -3.20
C ALA A 170 -16.77 -13.35 -2.73
N GLU A 171 -15.83 -13.13 -3.63
CA GLU A 171 -14.42 -12.85 -3.30
C GLU A 171 -14.24 -11.45 -2.74
N MET A 172 -15.09 -10.51 -3.13
CA MET A 172 -15.03 -9.11 -2.71
C MET A 172 -15.82 -8.82 -1.42
N VAL A 173 -16.84 -9.60 -1.11
CA VAL A 173 -17.70 -9.41 0.07
C VAL A 173 -16.91 -9.28 1.39
N PRO A 174 -15.89 -10.10 1.67
CA PRO A 174 -15.14 -10.01 2.93
C PRO A 174 -14.54 -8.63 3.23
N VAL A 175 -14.18 -7.82 2.21
CA VAL A 175 -13.63 -6.46 2.46
C VAL A 175 -14.63 -5.51 3.09
N THR A 176 -15.93 -5.82 2.99
CA THR A 176 -17.01 -5.03 3.60
C THR A 176 -17.30 -5.44 5.04
N TRP A 177 -16.75 -6.54 5.52
CA TRP A 177 -16.98 -6.99 6.89
C TRP A 177 -16.26 -6.09 7.88
N PRO A 178 -16.93 -5.61 8.95
CA PRO A 178 -16.32 -4.66 9.89
C PRO A 178 -15.01 -5.16 10.52
N LYS A 179 -14.89 -6.47 10.75
CA LYS A 179 -13.66 -7.07 11.30
C LYS A 179 -12.46 -7.02 10.36
N PHE A 180 -12.68 -6.84 9.06
CA PHE A 180 -11.62 -6.63 8.07
C PHE A 180 -11.50 -5.16 7.71
N GLY A 181 -12.59 -4.50 7.27
CA GLY A 181 -12.55 -3.13 6.79
C GLY A 181 -12.44 -2.06 7.87
N GLY A 182 -12.82 -2.38 9.12
CA GLY A 182 -12.86 -1.41 10.22
C GLY A 182 -11.61 -1.37 11.11
N ILE A 183 -10.57 -2.14 10.81
CA ILE A 183 -9.35 -2.15 11.62
C ILE A 183 -8.39 -1.04 11.17
N HIS A 184 -7.81 -0.32 12.13
CA HIS A 184 -6.84 0.72 11.83
C HIS A 184 -5.49 0.10 11.42
N PRO A 185 -4.77 0.64 10.39
CA PRO A 185 -3.47 0.11 9.94
C PRO A 185 -2.40 0.03 11.04
N PHE A 186 -2.45 0.92 12.02
CA PHE A 186 -1.54 0.95 13.17
C PHE A 186 -2.17 0.42 14.46
N ALA A 187 -3.19 -0.44 14.35
CA ALA A 187 -3.72 -1.13 15.52
C ALA A 187 -2.62 -1.99 16.18
N PRO A 188 -2.62 -2.14 17.53
CA PRO A 188 -1.66 -2.98 18.24
C PRO A 188 -1.63 -4.41 17.70
N LEU A 189 -0.44 -5.01 17.63
CA LEU A 189 -0.23 -6.32 17.01
C LEU A 189 -1.03 -7.45 17.65
N ASP A 190 -1.25 -7.39 18.95
CA ASP A 190 -2.08 -8.35 19.69
C ASP A 190 -3.57 -8.31 19.30
N GLN A 191 -4.03 -7.18 18.75
CA GLN A 191 -5.39 -7.00 18.23
C GLN A 191 -5.52 -7.43 16.76
N THR A 192 -4.42 -7.70 16.05
CA THR A 192 -4.38 -7.98 14.60
C THR A 192 -3.97 -9.41 14.26
N ARG A 193 -4.11 -10.37 15.18
CA ARG A 193 -3.66 -11.76 15.00
C ARG A 193 -4.22 -12.43 13.74
N GLY A 194 -5.48 -12.13 13.39
CA GLY A 194 -6.10 -12.65 12.16
C GLY A 194 -5.42 -12.14 10.89
N TYR A 195 -5.07 -10.86 10.85
CA TYR A 195 -4.31 -10.28 9.74
C TYR A 195 -2.89 -10.85 9.65
N GLN A 196 -2.22 -11.03 10.79
CA GLN A 196 -0.88 -11.66 10.81
C GLN A 196 -0.91 -13.08 10.28
N ALA A 197 -1.94 -13.87 10.64
CA ALA A 197 -2.12 -15.22 10.09
C ALA A 197 -2.40 -15.19 8.59
N LEU A 198 -3.24 -14.26 8.12
CA LEU A 198 -3.52 -14.07 6.71
C LEU A 198 -2.25 -13.72 5.91
N PHE A 199 -1.44 -12.78 6.41
CA PHE A 199 -0.20 -12.39 5.75
C PHE A 199 0.78 -13.56 5.66
N LYS A 200 1.02 -14.28 6.76
CA LYS A 200 1.90 -15.46 6.77
C LYS A 200 1.45 -16.55 5.81
N ASN A 201 0.14 -16.83 5.76
CA ASN A 201 -0.39 -17.80 4.83
C ASN A 201 -0.21 -17.37 3.38
N LEU A 202 -0.48 -16.10 3.09
CA LEU A 202 -0.32 -15.57 1.73
C LEU A 202 1.15 -15.57 1.30
N GLU A 203 2.08 -15.15 2.17
CA GLU A 203 3.52 -15.20 1.92
C GLU A 203 3.98 -16.64 1.63
N ALA A 204 3.51 -17.62 2.42
CA ALA A 204 3.83 -19.03 2.21
C ALA A 204 3.27 -19.55 0.88
N TRP A 205 2.03 -19.22 0.53
CA TRP A 205 1.42 -19.65 -0.72
C TRP A 205 2.10 -19.02 -1.93
N LEU A 206 2.44 -17.74 -1.87
CA LEU A 206 3.16 -17.07 -2.95
C LEU A 206 4.58 -17.63 -3.14
N SER A 207 5.27 -17.95 -2.05
CA SER A 207 6.57 -18.63 -2.10
C SER A 207 6.45 -20.02 -2.75
N GLU A 208 5.44 -20.81 -2.37
CA GLU A 208 5.18 -22.13 -2.97
C GLU A 208 4.84 -22.03 -4.47
N ILE A 209 3.95 -21.12 -4.84
CA ILE A 209 3.54 -20.91 -6.24
C ILE A 209 4.74 -20.54 -7.12
N THR A 210 5.65 -19.73 -6.61
CA THR A 210 6.79 -19.19 -7.37
C THR A 210 8.07 -20.00 -7.24
N GLY A 211 8.15 -20.91 -6.26
CA GLY A 211 9.36 -21.68 -5.96
C GLY A 211 10.46 -20.88 -5.27
N PHE A 212 10.15 -19.72 -4.72
CA PHE A 212 11.09 -18.91 -3.95
C PHE A 212 11.07 -19.24 -2.46
N HIS A 213 12.12 -18.83 -1.76
CA HIS A 213 12.28 -19.09 -0.32
C HIS A 213 11.39 -18.20 0.54
N SER A 214 11.32 -16.91 0.24
CA SER A 214 10.60 -15.92 1.06
C SER A 214 9.84 -14.93 0.20
N CYS A 215 8.76 -14.38 0.76
CA CYS A 215 7.93 -13.37 0.13
C CYS A 215 7.70 -12.19 1.08
N SER A 216 7.61 -10.98 0.52
CA SER A 216 7.20 -9.77 1.24
C SER A 216 5.97 -9.16 0.58
N LEU A 217 4.95 -8.86 1.38
CA LEU A 217 3.71 -8.20 0.96
C LEU A 217 3.77 -6.67 1.04
N GLN A 218 4.93 -6.10 1.39
CA GLN A 218 5.12 -4.65 1.57
C GLN A 218 4.82 -3.82 0.31
N PRO A 219 5.27 -4.21 -0.90
CA PRO A 219 5.01 -3.40 -2.07
C PRO A 219 3.52 -3.38 -2.45
N ASN A 220 2.96 -2.18 -2.60
CA ASN A 220 1.53 -1.96 -2.86
C ASN A 220 1.20 -1.64 -4.32
N ALA A 221 2.11 -1.87 -5.22
CA ALA A 221 1.92 -1.77 -6.68
C ALA A 221 3.00 -2.57 -7.40
N GLY A 222 2.80 -2.91 -8.69
CA GLY A 222 3.81 -3.61 -9.49
C GLY A 222 5.14 -2.86 -9.57
N SER A 223 5.11 -1.56 -9.86
CA SER A 223 6.31 -0.71 -9.88
C SER A 223 7.00 -0.59 -8.52
N GLN A 224 6.26 -0.67 -7.42
CA GLN A 224 6.84 -0.74 -6.08
C GLN A 224 7.52 -2.09 -5.83
N GLY A 225 6.97 -3.18 -6.38
CA GLY A 225 7.60 -4.49 -6.38
C GLY A 225 8.91 -4.50 -7.18
N GLU A 226 8.91 -3.89 -8.38
CA GLU A 226 10.12 -3.71 -9.18
C GLU A 226 11.20 -2.97 -8.38
N TYR A 227 10.86 -1.82 -7.82
CA TYR A 227 11.77 -1.01 -7.03
C TYR A 227 12.29 -1.74 -5.80
N ALA A 228 11.40 -2.37 -5.03
CA ALA A 228 11.77 -3.13 -3.84
C ALA A 228 12.70 -4.31 -4.17
N GLY A 229 12.41 -5.07 -5.22
CA GLY A 229 13.26 -6.17 -5.66
C GLY A 229 14.67 -5.72 -6.06
N LEU A 230 14.79 -4.60 -6.76
CA LEU A 230 16.10 -4.03 -7.11
C LEU A 230 16.84 -3.47 -5.89
N LEU A 231 16.13 -2.93 -4.88
CA LEU A 231 16.73 -2.52 -3.63
C LEU A 231 17.29 -3.72 -2.83
N VAL A 232 16.59 -4.85 -2.83
CA VAL A 232 17.07 -6.11 -2.22
C VAL A 232 18.37 -6.55 -2.89
N ILE A 233 18.42 -6.58 -4.23
CA ILE A 233 19.63 -6.91 -4.99
C ILE A 233 20.77 -5.93 -4.64
N ARG A 234 20.48 -4.64 -4.58
CA ARG A 234 21.47 -3.62 -4.22
C ARG A 234 21.98 -3.78 -2.79
N ALA A 235 21.10 -4.09 -1.85
CA ALA A 235 21.49 -4.36 -0.45
C ALA A 235 22.39 -5.59 -0.35
N TYR A 236 22.06 -6.66 -1.07
CA TYR A 236 22.88 -7.86 -1.18
C TYR A 236 24.30 -7.54 -1.67
N HIS A 237 24.45 -6.85 -2.81
CA HIS A 237 25.79 -6.48 -3.30
C HIS A 237 26.57 -5.62 -2.31
N ARG A 238 25.91 -4.64 -1.70
CA ARG A 238 26.54 -3.76 -0.70
C ARG A 238 27.01 -4.51 0.55
N SER A 239 26.24 -5.49 1.02
CA SER A 239 26.60 -6.31 2.18
C SER A 239 27.88 -7.13 1.95
N ARG A 240 28.19 -7.40 0.67
CA ARG A 240 29.40 -8.12 0.25
C ARG A 240 30.60 -7.20 -0.07
N GLY A 241 30.41 -5.88 0.10
CA GLY A 241 31.43 -4.89 -0.27
C GLY A 241 31.46 -4.51 -1.76
N ASP A 242 30.54 -5.05 -2.58
CA ASP A 242 30.47 -4.82 -4.02
C ASP A 242 29.74 -3.52 -4.38
N HIS A 243 30.19 -2.40 -3.82
CA HIS A 243 29.56 -1.08 -3.98
C HIS A 243 29.56 -0.55 -5.42
N ALA A 244 30.42 -1.09 -6.29
CA ALA A 244 30.55 -0.68 -7.69
C ALA A 244 29.51 -1.31 -8.61
N ARG A 245 28.75 -2.32 -8.15
CA ARG A 245 27.71 -3.00 -8.95
C ARG A 245 26.48 -2.13 -9.07
N ASP A 246 26.40 -1.41 -10.19
CA ASP A 246 25.34 -0.45 -10.51
C ASP A 246 24.70 -0.65 -11.90
N VAL A 247 25.13 -1.67 -12.67
CA VAL A 247 24.61 -1.94 -14.01
C VAL A 247 23.43 -2.90 -13.94
N CYS A 248 22.33 -2.50 -14.54
CA CYS A 248 21.15 -3.35 -14.77
C CYS A 248 20.98 -3.59 -16.28
N LEU A 249 21.08 -4.85 -16.70
CA LEU A 249 20.78 -5.24 -18.07
C LEU A 249 19.26 -5.34 -18.24
N ILE A 250 18.74 -4.83 -19.36
CA ILE A 250 17.30 -4.84 -19.64
C ILE A 250 17.08 -5.14 -21.12
N PRO A 251 16.37 -6.23 -21.47
CA PRO A 251 16.02 -6.53 -22.85
C PRO A 251 15.12 -5.45 -23.46
N THR A 252 15.25 -5.23 -24.76
CA THR A 252 14.41 -4.26 -25.49
C THR A 252 12.93 -4.64 -25.51
N SER A 253 12.59 -5.91 -25.22
CA SER A 253 11.23 -6.42 -25.05
C SER A 253 10.64 -6.12 -23.67
N ALA A 254 11.39 -5.54 -22.73
CA ALA A 254 10.92 -5.29 -21.37
C ALA A 254 9.82 -4.21 -21.31
N HIS A 255 8.99 -4.28 -20.30
CA HIS A 255 8.01 -3.23 -20.01
C HIS A 255 8.71 -1.89 -19.69
N GLY A 256 8.14 -0.78 -20.14
CA GLY A 256 8.74 0.56 -19.96
C GLY A 256 8.96 0.98 -18.49
N THR A 257 8.31 0.34 -17.53
CA THR A 257 8.54 0.59 -16.10
C THR A 257 9.86 -0.01 -15.59
N ASN A 258 10.39 -1.07 -16.23
CA ASN A 258 11.62 -1.72 -15.77
C ASN A 258 12.83 -0.77 -15.80
N PRO A 259 13.14 -0.06 -16.90
CA PRO A 259 14.23 0.91 -16.89
C PRO A 259 13.99 2.07 -15.92
N ALA A 260 12.75 2.52 -15.73
CA ALA A 260 12.43 3.58 -14.78
C ALA A 260 12.70 3.13 -13.33
N SER A 261 12.30 1.91 -12.97
CA SER A 261 12.54 1.32 -11.66
C SER A 261 14.03 1.09 -11.39
N ALA A 262 14.81 0.67 -12.41
CA ALA A 262 16.25 0.53 -12.29
C ALA A 262 16.95 1.86 -12.02
N ILE A 263 16.58 2.92 -12.72
CA ILE A 263 17.10 4.27 -12.49
C ILE A 263 16.73 4.75 -11.09
N LEU A 264 15.50 4.55 -10.66
CA LEU A 264 15.02 4.93 -9.32
C LEU A 264 15.81 4.19 -8.22
N ALA A 265 16.16 2.92 -8.46
CA ALA A 265 17.02 2.14 -7.56
C ALA A 265 18.49 2.57 -7.59
N GLY A 266 18.85 3.57 -8.41
CA GLY A 266 20.22 4.09 -8.53
C GLY A 266 21.10 3.20 -9.40
N MET A 267 20.52 2.44 -10.32
CA MET A 267 21.22 1.60 -11.28
C MET A 267 21.28 2.26 -12.66
N ARG A 268 22.31 1.94 -13.41
CA ARG A 268 22.51 2.36 -14.77
C ARG A 268 21.99 1.29 -15.72
N VAL A 269 21.06 1.66 -16.58
CA VAL A 269 20.45 0.74 -17.56
C VAL A 269 21.38 0.52 -18.76
N VAL A 270 21.55 -0.74 -19.13
CA VAL A 270 22.20 -1.17 -20.36
C VAL A 270 21.24 -2.07 -21.14
N ALA A 271 20.88 -1.66 -22.34
CA ALA A 271 19.94 -2.41 -23.17
C ALA A 271 20.60 -3.68 -23.74
N VAL A 272 19.84 -4.78 -23.76
CA VAL A 272 20.16 -6.04 -24.43
C VAL A 272 19.22 -6.20 -25.62
N LYS A 273 19.75 -6.63 -26.75
CA LYS A 273 18.97 -6.85 -27.97
C LYS A 273 18.02 -8.04 -27.81
N CYS A 274 16.96 -8.00 -28.60
CA CYS A 274 16.13 -9.16 -28.91
C CYS A 274 16.24 -9.47 -30.38
N ASP A 275 16.01 -10.74 -30.75
CA ASP A 275 15.92 -11.19 -32.15
C ASP A 275 14.58 -10.75 -32.78
N ASP A 276 14.40 -11.08 -34.05
CA ASP A 276 13.20 -10.74 -34.83
C ASP A 276 11.94 -11.51 -34.35
N GLU A 277 12.11 -12.58 -33.55
CA GLU A 277 11.06 -13.38 -32.96
C GLU A 277 10.71 -12.88 -31.52
N GLY A 278 11.48 -11.94 -31.00
CA GLY A 278 11.28 -11.32 -29.69
C GLY A 278 11.98 -12.03 -28.53
N ASN A 279 12.84 -13.03 -28.82
CA ASN A 279 13.67 -13.66 -27.80
C ASN A 279 14.89 -12.78 -27.47
N ILE A 280 15.42 -12.96 -26.25
CA ILE A 280 16.65 -12.28 -25.83
C ILE A 280 17.83 -12.81 -26.63
N ASP A 281 18.58 -11.93 -27.28
CA ASP A 281 19.85 -12.27 -27.95
C ASP A 281 20.90 -12.65 -26.89
N LEU A 282 21.14 -13.97 -26.75
CA LEU A 282 22.06 -14.52 -25.75
C LEU A 282 23.52 -14.11 -26.01
N GLU A 283 23.92 -13.90 -27.29
CA GLU A 283 25.27 -13.44 -27.61
C GLU A 283 25.46 -11.98 -27.15
N ASP A 284 24.52 -11.10 -27.47
CA ASP A 284 24.56 -9.70 -27.00
C ASP A 284 24.49 -9.65 -25.47
N LEU A 285 23.63 -10.46 -24.81
CA LEU A 285 23.56 -10.57 -23.35
C LEU A 285 24.92 -10.92 -22.74
N ARG A 286 25.59 -11.99 -23.23
CA ARG A 286 26.90 -12.41 -22.74
C ARG A 286 27.97 -11.35 -23.00
N ALA A 287 27.96 -10.71 -24.17
CA ALA A 287 28.87 -9.61 -24.48
C ALA A 287 28.70 -8.43 -23.51
N ARG A 288 27.45 -8.02 -23.22
CA ARG A 288 27.16 -6.95 -22.28
C ARG A 288 27.52 -7.31 -20.84
N ALA A 289 27.17 -8.52 -20.39
CA ALA A 289 27.53 -9.02 -19.06
C ALA A 289 29.04 -9.05 -18.87
N SER A 290 29.80 -9.57 -19.85
CA SER A 290 31.25 -9.56 -19.82
C SER A 290 31.86 -8.15 -19.83
N GLN A 291 31.33 -7.25 -20.67
CA GLN A 291 31.75 -5.84 -20.72
C GLN A 291 31.62 -5.14 -19.39
N HIS A 292 30.59 -5.49 -18.62
CA HIS A 292 30.24 -4.86 -17.33
C HIS A 292 30.47 -5.78 -16.12
N LYS A 293 31.23 -6.86 -16.25
CA LYS A 293 31.40 -7.91 -15.23
C LYS A 293 31.63 -7.41 -13.79
N ASP A 294 32.43 -6.37 -13.63
CA ASP A 294 32.77 -5.80 -12.31
C ASP A 294 31.69 -4.84 -11.77
N LYS A 295 30.72 -4.49 -12.60
CA LYS A 295 29.63 -3.54 -12.29
C LYS A 295 28.23 -4.13 -12.48
N LEU A 296 28.13 -5.34 -12.95
CA LEU A 296 26.85 -6.00 -13.21
C LEU A 296 26.13 -6.27 -11.88
N ALA A 297 25.05 -5.57 -11.64
CA ALA A 297 24.18 -5.77 -10.48
C ALA A 297 23.05 -6.73 -10.78
N ALA A 298 22.33 -6.50 -11.88
CA ALA A 298 21.13 -7.25 -12.20
C ALA A 298 20.85 -7.38 -13.70
N LEU A 299 20.07 -8.39 -14.06
CA LEU A 299 19.25 -8.45 -15.26
C LEU A 299 17.79 -8.32 -14.83
N MET A 300 17.00 -7.47 -15.49
CA MET A 300 15.54 -7.50 -15.40
C MET A 300 14.98 -8.22 -16.63
N VAL A 301 14.29 -9.32 -16.42
CA VAL A 301 13.64 -10.10 -17.50
C VAL A 301 12.16 -10.29 -17.19
N THR A 302 11.32 -10.15 -18.21
CA THR A 302 9.88 -10.44 -18.14
C THR A 302 9.62 -11.83 -18.72
N TYR A 303 8.94 -12.72 -17.98
CA TYR A 303 8.70 -14.10 -18.42
C TYR A 303 7.26 -14.55 -18.13
N PRO A 304 6.45 -14.88 -19.16
CA PRO A 304 6.73 -14.62 -20.59
C PRO A 304 6.88 -13.12 -20.88
N SER A 305 7.57 -12.79 -21.98
CA SER A 305 7.90 -11.40 -22.36
C SER A 305 6.63 -10.58 -22.66
N THR A 306 6.78 -9.26 -22.80
CA THR A 306 5.67 -8.38 -23.21
C THR A 306 5.15 -8.70 -24.62
N HIS A 307 5.93 -9.37 -25.44
CA HIS A 307 5.53 -9.89 -26.74
C HIS A 307 4.83 -11.26 -26.66
N GLY A 308 4.68 -11.82 -25.46
CA GLY A 308 4.09 -13.15 -25.25
C GLY A 308 5.03 -14.32 -25.53
N VAL A 309 6.31 -14.05 -25.65
CA VAL A 309 7.34 -15.07 -25.94
C VAL A 309 7.78 -15.76 -24.65
N PHE A 310 7.79 -17.08 -24.65
CA PHE A 310 8.45 -17.89 -23.63
C PHE A 310 9.90 -18.14 -24.07
N GLU A 311 10.83 -17.56 -23.36
CA GLU A 311 12.27 -17.74 -23.61
C GLU A 311 12.66 -19.20 -23.38
N GLU A 312 12.91 -19.97 -24.44
CA GLU A 312 13.35 -21.36 -24.32
C GLU A 312 14.70 -21.45 -23.60
N GLY A 313 15.58 -20.47 -23.83
CA GLY A 313 16.88 -20.35 -23.19
C GLY A 313 16.91 -19.67 -21.83
N ILE A 314 15.79 -19.54 -21.11
CA ILE A 314 15.74 -18.76 -19.84
C ILE A 314 16.80 -19.21 -18.82
N ARG A 315 17.11 -20.51 -18.74
CA ARG A 315 18.14 -21.02 -17.83
C ARG A 315 19.54 -20.57 -18.23
N ASP A 316 19.83 -20.55 -19.53
CA ASP A 316 21.12 -20.08 -20.06
C ASP A 316 21.28 -18.57 -19.89
N ILE A 317 20.17 -17.83 -20.03
CA ILE A 317 20.11 -16.39 -19.77
C ILE A 317 20.41 -16.10 -18.29
N CYS A 318 19.76 -16.79 -17.36
CA CYS A 318 20.03 -16.65 -15.93
C CYS A 318 21.48 -17.03 -15.59
N GLY A 319 21.94 -18.17 -16.11
CA GLY A 319 23.30 -18.65 -15.92
C GLY A 319 24.37 -17.66 -16.41
N ALA A 320 24.16 -17.05 -17.56
CA ALA A 320 25.07 -16.05 -18.11
C ALA A 320 25.21 -14.80 -17.21
N VAL A 321 24.14 -14.42 -16.50
CA VAL A 321 24.18 -13.30 -15.56
C VAL A 321 24.89 -13.69 -14.26
N HIS A 322 24.58 -14.88 -13.73
CA HIS A 322 25.19 -15.40 -12.51
C HIS A 322 26.70 -15.64 -12.68
N GLU A 323 27.16 -16.08 -13.86
CA GLU A 323 28.58 -16.25 -14.18
C GLU A 323 29.39 -14.98 -13.91
N PHE A 324 28.82 -13.80 -14.12
CA PHE A 324 29.44 -12.51 -13.87
C PHE A 324 29.02 -11.88 -12.53
N GLY A 325 28.36 -12.64 -11.65
CA GLY A 325 27.99 -12.22 -10.29
C GLY A 325 26.80 -11.30 -10.19
N GLY A 326 26.04 -11.10 -11.28
CA GLY A 326 24.78 -10.38 -11.28
C GLY A 326 23.64 -11.22 -10.71
N GLN A 327 22.52 -10.59 -10.37
CA GLN A 327 21.30 -11.24 -9.91
C GLN A 327 20.20 -11.12 -10.97
N VAL A 328 19.30 -12.10 -11.02
CA VAL A 328 18.19 -12.10 -12.00
C VAL A 328 16.90 -11.65 -11.30
N TYR A 329 16.44 -10.47 -11.71
CA TYR A 329 15.11 -9.99 -11.36
C TYR A 329 14.13 -10.43 -12.45
N LEU A 330 13.11 -11.18 -12.07
CA LEU A 330 12.07 -11.65 -12.97
C LEU A 330 10.77 -10.84 -12.73
N ASP A 331 10.32 -10.20 -13.80
CA ASP A 331 9.02 -9.53 -13.83
C ASP A 331 7.91 -10.58 -13.96
N GLY A 332 7.26 -10.89 -12.84
CA GLY A 332 6.16 -11.84 -12.72
C GLY A 332 4.77 -11.21 -12.85
N ALA A 333 4.67 -10.04 -13.48
CA ALA A 333 3.39 -9.37 -13.68
C ALA A 333 2.35 -10.24 -14.40
N ASN A 334 2.80 -11.20 -15.22
CA ASN A 334 1.96 -12.14 -15.96
C ASN A 334 2.06 -13.58 -15.41
N MET A 335 1.87 -13.76 -14.11
CA MET A 335 1.86 -15.10 -13.50
C MET A 335 0.75 -16.01 -13.99
N ASN A 336 -0.28 -15.49 -14.63
CA ASN A 336 -1.36 -16.30 -15.24
C ASN A 336 -0.82 -17.42 -16.13
N ALA A 337 0.28 -17.18 -16.84
CA ALA A 337 0.89 -18.13 -17.75
C ALA A 337 1.75 -19.18 -17.03
N LEU A 338 2.09 -18.98 -15.76
CA LEU A 338 3.05 -19.79 -15.02
C LEU A 338 2.42 -20.61 -13.88
N VAL A 339 1.39 -20.07 -13.21
CA VAL A 339 0.80 -20.71 -12.01
C VAL A 339 0.37 -22.14 -12.32
N GLY A 340 0.91 -23.10 -11.56
CA GLY A 340 0.64 -24.51 -11.70
C GLY A 340 1.41 -25.21 -12.82
N LEU A 341 2.18 -24.48 -13.65
CA LEU A 341 2.94 -25.03 -14.78
C LEU A 341 4.45 -24.86 -14.62
N ALA A 342 4.89 -23.70 -14.11
CA ALA A 342 6.30 -23.38 -13.93
C ALA A 342 6.52 -22.49 -12.73
N LYS A 343 7.66 -22.66 -12.05
CA LYS A 343 8.05 -21.88 -10.87
C LYS A 343 9.29 -21.05 -11.21
N PRO A 344 9.20 -19.72 -11.18
CA PRO A 344 10.34 -18.84 -11.52
C PRO A 344 11.62 -19.09 -10.72
N GLY A 345 11.49 -19.45 -9.45
CA GLY A 345 12.62 -19.80 -8.60
C GLY A 345 13.38 -21.04 -9.03
N GLU A 346 12.76 -21.96 -9.82
CA GLU A 346 13.37 -23.20 -10.27
C GLU A 346 14.17 -23.08 -11.57
N PHE A 347 14.02 -21.98 -12.30
CA PHE A 347 14.77 -21.77 -13.54
C PHE A 347 15.81 -20.67 -13.51
N GLY A 348 16.10 -20.13 -12.31
CA GLY A 348 17.24 -19.24 -12.09
C GLY A 348 16.90 -17.80 -11.78
N GLY A 349 15.64 -17.47 -11.49
CA GLY A 349 15.27 -16.17 -10.93
C GLY A 349 15.76 -16.02 -9.49
N ASP A 350 16.26 -14.85 -9.11
CA ASP A 350 16.67 -14.53 -7.74
C ASP A 350 15.62 -13.70 -7.02
N VAL A 351 14.93 -12.83 -7.74
CA VAL A 351 13.81 -12.01 -7.26
C VAL A 351 12.69 -12.06 -8.29
N CYS A 352 11.46 -12.16 -7.83
CA CYS A 352 10.28 -12.03 -8.67
C CYS A 352 9.26 -11.12 -8.00
N HIS A 353 8.75 -10.09 -8.69
CA HIS A 353 7.53 -9.43 -8.24
C HIS A 353 6.30 -10.06 -8.86
N LEU A 354 5.20 -9.98 -8.14
CA LEU A 354 3.89 -10.45 -8.59
C LEU A 354 2.92 -9.28 -8.64
N ASN A 355 1.94 -9.36 -9.51
CA ASN A 355 0.80 -8.45 -9.50
C ASN A 355 -0.46 -9.20 -9.07
N LEU A 356 -0.81 -9.13 -7.77
CA LEU A 356 -2.00 -9.83 -7.25
C LEU A 356 -3.27 -9.34 -7.95
N HIS A 357 -3.29 -8.07 -8.35
CA HIS A 357 -4.38 -7.46 -9.10
C HIS A 357 -4.49 -7.93 -10.56
N LYS A 358 -3.56 -8.74 -11.06
CA LYS A 358 -3.61 -9.31 -12.42
C LYS A 358 -3.97 -10.78 -12.41
N THR A 359 -3.24 -11.59 -11.67
CA THR A 359 -3.41 -13.06 -11.64
C THR A 359 -4.42 -13.50 -10.58
N PHE A 360 -4.49 -12.77 -9.47
CA PHE A 360 -5.35 -13.07 -8.32
C PHE A 360 -6.46 -12.03 -8.17
N CYS A 361 -7.30 -12.16 -7.15
CA CYS A 361 -8.37 -11.22 -6.86
C CYS A 361 -7.98 -10.26 -5.74
N ILE A 362 -8.09 -8.95 -6.00
CA ILE A 362 -7.97 -7.91 -4.98
C ILE A 362 -8.93 -6.76 -5.26
N PRO A 363 -9.28 -5.94 -4.25
CA PRO A 363 -10.21 -4.81 -4.41
C PRO A 363 -9.62 -3.56 -5.08
N HIS A 364 -8.34 -3.50 -5.41
CA HIS A 364 -7.63 -2.34 -5.99
C HIS A 364 -7.76 -1.04 -5.20
N GLY A 365 -7.95 -1.10 -3.89
CA GLY A 365 -8.13 0.11 -3.06
C GLY A 365 -9.29 1.00 -3.50
N GLY A 366 -10.30 0.44 -4.16
CA GLY A 366 -11.42 1.20 -4.73
C GLY A 366 -11.12 1.80 -6.11
N GLY A 367 -10.16 1.26 -6.86
CA GLY A 367 -9.85 1.68 -8.24
C GLY A 367 -8.45 2.25 -8.44
N GLY A 368 -7.55 1.95 -7.54
CA GLY A 368 -6.17 2.41 -7.57
C GLY A 368 -5.15 1.29 -7.73
N PRO A 369 -3.98 1.47 -7.14
CA PRO A 369 -2.90 0.50 -7.18
C PRO A 369 -3.34 -0.83 -6.59
N GLY A 370 -2.71 -1.87 -7.06
CA GLY A 370 -2.91 -3.20 -6.54
C GLY A 370 -1.92 -3.55 -5.45
N MET A 371 -1.43 -4.79 -5.51
CA MET A 371 -0.33 -5.27 -4.70
C MET A 371 0.75 -5.87 -5.58
N GLY A 372 1.99 -5.58 -5.25
CA GLY A 372 3.18 -6.07 -5.95
C GLY A 372 4.14 -6.82 -5.03
N PRO A 373 3.73 -7.93 -4.38
CA PRO A 373 4.62 -8.70 -3.54
C PRO A 373 5.89 -9.08 -4.27
N ILE A 374 6.99 -9.16 -3.53
CA ILE A 374 8.25 -9.70 -4.04
C ILE A 374 8.57 -11.02 -3.36
N CYS A 375 8.96 -12.00 -4.16
CA CYS A 375 9.48 -13.27 -3.69
C CYS A 375 10.97 -13.36 -4.04
N VAL A 376 11.77 -13.94 -3.15
CA VAL A 376 13.23 -13.94 -3.28
C VAL A 376 13.84 -15.31 -2.97
N ALA A 377 14.98 -15.58 -3.60
CA ALA A 377 15.81 -16.74 -3.29
C ALA A 377 16.40 -16.65 -1.86
N GLU A 378 16.83 -17.77 -1.30
CA GLU A 378 17.29 -17.89 0.08
C GLU A 378 18.37 -16.87 0.44
N HIS A 379 19.38 -16.69 -0.43
CA HIS A 379 20.51 -15.77 -0.17
C HIS A 379 20.11 -14.29 -0.15
N LEU A 380 18.93 -13.95 -0.68
CA LEU A 380 18.38 -12.60 -0.67
C LEU A 380 17.36 -12.35 0.46
N ALA A 381 16.90 -13.41 1.13
CA ALA A 381 15.91 -13.31 2.22
C ALA A 381 16.31 -12.35 3.37
N PRO A 382 17.59 -12.26 3.78
CA PRO A 382 18.00 -11.31 4.83
C PRO A 382 17.83 -9.81 4.47
N PHE A 383 17.50 -9.50 3.22
CA PHE A 383 17.38 -8.11 2.71
C PHE A 383 15.93 -7.73 2.39
N LEU A 384 14.96 -8.61 2.69
CA LEU A 384 13.52 -8.32 2.57
C LEU A 384 13.04 -7.32 3.62
#